data_03043b6708b1352b16b900e56f57cf72
#
_entry.id   03043b6708b1352b16b900e56f57cf72
#
_cell.length_a   1.000
_cell.length_b   1.000
_cell.length_c   1.000
_cell.angle_alpha   90.00
_cell.angle_beta   90.00
_cell.angle_gamma   90.00
#
_symmetry.space_group_name_H-M   'P 1'
#
loop_
_entity.id
_entity.type
_entity.pdbx_description
1 polymer ?
#
loop_
_entity_poly.entity_id
_entity_poly.type
_entity_poly.pdbx_seq_one_letter_code
_entity_poly.pdbx_strand_id
1 'polypeptide(L)'
;DNNTLNFDLDAPAVPTLTLDPAPAAAPVEEKKEAPAPAAPEVRLTPEEQAMVDSFAEKIDITNSQQVLQYGSACQKKIGDFSEAALSKVSTKDLGEVGNMITDLIGELKSFDANEEQQKGILGFFKKKGDQLDNLKTKYSKAETNVENIQSMLEGHQVQLLKDIAMLDKMYDLNMAYFKELSMYILAGKKKLADVRANELQQAMDKAKVSGLPEDA
;
A
#
# COMPACT_ATOMS: atom_id res chain seq x y z
N ASP A 1 2.12 -6.48 -22.08
CA ASP A 1 2.34 -7.61 -21.17
C ASP A 1 1.83 -7.20 -19.80
N ASN A 2 0.56 -7.55 -19.54
CA ASN A 2 -0.11 -7.33 -18.26
C ASN A 2 0.39 -8.40 -17.26
N ASN A 3 1.53 -8.18 -16.65
CA ASN A 3 1.92 -8.91 -15.46
C ASN A 3 1.24 -8.23 -14.25
N THR A 4 -0.08 -8.38 -14.14
CA THR A 4 -0.80 -8.04 -12.92
C THR A 4 -0.38 -9.05 -11.87
N LEU A 5 0.59 -8.68 -11.04
CA LEU A 5 0.87 -9.39 -9.79
C LEU A 5 -0.46 -9.54 -9.05
N ASN A 6 -0.98 -10.77 -9.06
CA ASN A 6 -2.24 -11.09 -8.40
C ASN A 6 -1.95 -11.24 -6.89
N PHE A 7 -1.68 -10.09 -6.25
CA PHE A 7 -1.48 -10.05 -4.81
C PHE A 7 -2.82 -10.30 -4.13
N ASP A 8 -2.90 -11.40 -3.40
CA ASP A 8 -4.10 -11.83 -2.69
C ASP A 8 -4.29 -10.98 -1.42
N LEU A 9 -5.14 -9.96 -1.53
CA LEU A 9 -5.53 -9.11 -0.39
C LEU A 9 -6.43 -9.87 0.62
N ASP A 10 -6.96 -11.03 0.25
CA ASP A 10 -7.81 -11.84 1.12
C ASP A 10 -7.02 -12.93 1.86
N ALA A 11 -5.70 -13.02 1.61
CA ALA A 11 -4.82 -13.89 2.37
C ALA A 11 -4.87 -13.54 3.87
N PRO A 12 -4.91 -14.55 4.77
CA PRO A 12 -4.97 -14.30 6.19
C PRO A 12 -3.74 -13.53 6.67
N ALA A 13 -3.95 -12.41 7.36
CA ALA A 13 -2.91 -11.56 7.94
C ALA A 13 -2.29 -12.20 9.19
N VAL A 14 -1.78 -13.43 9.07
CA VAL A 14 -1.15 -14.17 10.19
C VAL A 14 0.36 -14.22 9.96
N PRO A 15 1.19 -13.81 10.94
CA PRO A 15 2.64 -13.93 10.86
C PRO A 15 3.04 -15.41 10.71
N THR A 16 3.94 -15.71 9.77
CA THR A 16 4.47 -17.06 9.53
C THR A 16 5.99 -17.02 9.52
N LEU A 17 6.62 -17.97 10.23
CA LEU A 17 8.08 -18.12 10.24
C LEU A 17 8.47 -19.35 9.44
N THR A 18 9.35 -19.20 8.45
CA THR A 18 9.91 -20.30 7.66
C THR A 18 11.41 -20.13 7.47
N LEU A 19 12.10 -21.26 7.40
CA LEU A 19 13.51 -21.33 7.00
C LEU A 19 13.67 -21.67 5.52
N ASP A 20 12.55 -21.91 4.81
CA ASP A 20 12.58 -22.20 3.40
C ASP A 20 13.01 -20.97 2.59
N PRO A 21 13.88 -21.16 1.58
CA PRO A 21 14.30 -20.08 0.71
C PRO A 21 13.12 -19.51 -0.06
N ALA A 22 13.05 -18.18 -0.17
CA ALA A 22 12.15 -17.55 -1.13
C ALA A 22 12.57 -17.98 -2.55
N PRO A 23 11.61 -18.22 -3.48
CA PRO A 23 11.95 -18.36 -4.89
C PRO A 23 12.73 -17.11 -5.32
N ALA A 24 13.86 -17.32 -6.03
CA ALA A 24 14.88 -16.33 -6.30
C ALA A 24 14.29 -14.98 -6.73
N ALA A 25 14.40 -13.99 -5.87
CA ALA A 25 14.17 -12.59 -6.22
C ALA A 25 15.47 -12.03 -6.84
N ALA A 26 15.33 -11.10 -7.78
CA ALA A 26 16.47 -10.37 -8.34
C ALA A 26 17.25 -9.68 -7.23
N PRO A 27 18.60 -9.54 -7.35
CA PRO A 27 19.43 -8.92 -6.32
C PRO A 27 18.92 -7.50 -6.04
N VAL A 28 18.51 -7.24 -4.83
CA VAL A 28 18.25 -5.89 -4.34
C VAL A 28 19.61 -5.29 -4.03
N GLU A 29 20.00 -4.21 -4.71
CA GLU A 29 21.21 -3.47 -4.38
C GLU A 29 21.16 -3.00 -2.93
N GLU A 30 22.11 -3.43 -2.13
CA GLU A 30 22.30 -2.97 -0.76
C GLU A 30 22.61 -1.47 -0.75
N LYS A 31 21.57 -0.67 -0.59
CA LYS A 31 21.73 0.74 -0.21
C LYS A 31 22.11 0.75 1.26
N LYS A 32 23.36 1.15 1.56
CA LYS A 32 23.81 1.40 2.94
C LYS A 32 22.85 2.39 3.60
N GLU A 33 21.92 1.87 4.37
CA GLU A 33 21.03 2.69 5.18
C GLU A 33 21.78 3.22 6.40
N ALA A 34 21.51 4.50 6.71
CA ALA A 34 21.82 5.10 7.99
C ALA A 34 21.14 4.31 9.12
N PRO A 35 21.67 4.32 10.36
CA PRO A 35 21.09 3.56 11.46
C PRO A 35 19.63 3.93 11.62
N ALA A 36 18.74 2.96 11.37
CA ALA A 36 17.32 3.13 11.51
C ALA A 36 16.98 3.50 12.96
N PRO A 37 16.02 4.42 13.19
CA PRO A 37 15.51 4.68 14.52
C PRO A 37 15.03 3.36 15.12
N ALA A 38 15.24 3.19 16.44
CA ALA A 38 14.84 1.97 17.15
C ALA A 38 13.40 1.61 16.79
N ALA A 39 13.21 0.43 16.21
CA ALA A 39 11.89 -0.05 15.81
C ALA A 39 10.98 -0.06 17.06
N PRO A 40 9.71 0.37 16.94
CA PRO A 40 8.78 0.31 18.05
C PRO A 40 8.72 -1.13 18.58
N GLU A 41 8.73 -1.29 19.92
CA GLU A 41 8.65 -2.60 20.54
C GLU A 41 7.32 -3.26 20.19
N VAL A 42 7.39 -4.33 19.40
CA VAL A 42 6.22 -5.13 19.03
C VAL A 42 5.84 -5.98 20.23
N ARG A 43 4.62 -5.80 20.70
CA ARG A 43 4.05 -6.68 21.74
C ARG A 43 3.57 -7.97 21.08
N LEU A 44 4.27 -9.07 21.36
CA LEU A 44 3.89 -10.40 20.93
C LEU A 44 2.91 -11.01 21.91
N THR A 45 1.99 -11.83 21.41
CA THR A 45 1.16 -12.71 22.24
C THR A 45 2.01 -13.86 22.79
N PRO A 46 1.57 -14.55 23.85
CA PRO A 46 2.28 -15.73 24.35
C PRO A 46 2.50 -16.82 23.29
N GLU A 47 1.53 -17.01 22.39
CA GLU A 47 1.64 -17.96 21.28
C GLU A 47 2.70 -17.51 20.26
N GLU A 48 2.72 -16.24 19.91
CA GLU A 48 3.71 -15.67 19.01
C GLU A 48 5.12 -15.73 19.62
N GLN A 49 5.23 -15.51 20.93
CA GLN A 49 6.51 -15.67 21.63
C GLN A 49 6.98 -17.13 21.59
N ALA A 50 6.09 -18.08 21.81
CA ALA A 50 6.42 -19.51 21.69
C ALA A 50 6.84 -19.89 20.25
N MET A 51 6.23 -19.28 19.24
CA MET A 51 6.65 -19.45 17.84
C MET A 51 8.07 -18.94 17.63
N VAL A 52 8.39 -17.74 18.13
CA VAL A 52 9.73 -17.15 18.05
C VAL A 52 10.76 -18.07 18.73
N ASP A 53 10.44 -18.58 19.91
CA ASP A 53 11.31 -19.44 20.67
C ASP A 53 11.60 -20.76 19.95
N SER A 54 10.55 -21.45 19.49
CA SER A 54 10.68 -22.68 18.71
C SER A 54 11.39 -22.48 17.38
N PHE A 55 11.22 -21.33 16.77
CA PHE A 55 11.89 -20.99 15.50
C PHE A 55 13.38 -20.71 15.73
N ALA A 56 13.74 -20.01 16.80
CA ALA A 56 15.12 -19.72 17.14
C ALA A 56 15.95 -21.02 17.36
N GLU A 57 15.33 -22.06 17.94
CA GLU A 57 15.97 -23.38 18.11
C GLU A 57 16.32 -24.06 16.79
N LYS A 58 15.51 -23.85 15.75
CA LYS A 58 15.69 -24.44 14.41
C LYS A 58 16.73 -23.74 13.55
N ILE A 59 17.19 -22.56 13.94
CA ILE A 59 18.21 -21.84 13.19
C ILE A 59 19.56 -22.53 13.36
N ASP A 60 20.11 -23.02 12.25
CA ASP A 60 21.44 -23.64 12.18
C ASP A 60 22.44 -22.65 11.59
N ILE A 61 23.29 -22.07 12.43
CA ILE A 61 24.32 -21.13 12.02
C ILE A 61 25.48 -21.75 11.24
N THR A 62 25.61 -23.09 11.30
CA THR A 62 26.66 -23.81 10.55
C THR A 62 26.25 -24.02 9.08
N ASN A 63 24.97 -23.89 8.78
CA ASN A 63 24.44 -23.95 7.44
C ASN A 63 24.50 -22.54 6.79
N SER A 64 25.56 -22.27 6.06
CA SER A 64 25.78 -20.96 5.39
C SER A 64 24.62 -20.56 4.47
N GLN A 65 23.99 -21.52 3.79
CA GLN A 65 22.87 -21.25 2.90
C GLN A 65 21.63 -20.79 3.71
N GLN A 66 21.33 -21.43 4.83
CA GLN A 66 20.24 -21.03 5.70
C GLN A 66 20.46 -19.62 6.27
N VAL A 67 21.70 -19.31 6.66
CA VAL A 67 22.07 -17.97 7.18
C VAL A 67 21.90 -16.90 6.10
N LEU A 68 22.36 -17.15 4.87
CA LEU A 68 22.23 -16.20 3.75
C LEU A 68 20.77 -15.96 3.31
N GLN A 69 19.92 -16.96 3.49
CA GLN A 69 18.50 -16.89 3.11
C GLN A 69 17.58 -16.52 4.27
N TYR A 70 18.16 -16.27 5.45
CA TYR A 70 17.39 -15.94 6.64
C TYR A 70 16.51 -14.71 6.43
N GLY A 71 15.20 -14.86 6.62
CA GLY A 71 14.21 -13.79 6.46
C GLY A 71 13.88 -13.42 5.00
N SER A 72 14.49 -14.09 4.00
CA SER A 72 14.24 -13.78 2.58
C SER A 72 12.76 -13.92 2.19
N ALA A 73 12.07 -14.92 2.74
CA ALA A 73 10.65 -15.13 2.48
C ALA A 73 9.78 -13.97 3.01
N CYS A 74 10.08 -13.47 4.20
CA CYS A 74 9.42 -12.29 4.77
C CYS A 74 9.71 -11.03 3.94
N GLN A 75 10.98 -10.80 3.58
CA GLN A 75 11.38 -9.66 2.75
C GLN A 75 10.69 -9.69 1.38
N LYS A 76 10.57 -10.87 0.76
CA LYS A 76 9.85 -11.02 -0.50
C LYS A 76 8.38 -10.65 -0.35
N LYS A 77 7.69 -11.13 0.69
CA LYS A 77 6.29 -10.77 0.95
C LYS A 77 6.11 -9.26 1.08
N ILE A 78 7.02 -8.58 1.80
CA ILE A 78 6.98 -7.12 1.98
C ILE A 78 7.23 -6.42 0.64
N GLY A 79 8.17 -6.93 -0.18
CA GLY A 79 8.43 -6.40 -1.52
C GLY A 79 7.22 -6.52 -2.43
N ASP A 80 6.65 -7.72 -2.55
CA ASP A 80 5.45 -8.00 -3.35
C ASP A 80 4.25 -7.13 -2.90
N PHE A 81 4.07 -6.98 -1.58
CA PHE A 81 3.06 -6.10 -1.00
C PHE A 81 3.30 -4.63 -1.38
N SER A 82 4.53 -4.14 -1.25
CA SER A 82 4.87 -2.75 -1.56
C SER A 82 4.63 -2.42 -3.04
N GLU A 83 4.99 -3.33 -3.95
CA GLU A 83 4.76 -3.18 -5.38
C GLU A 83 3.25 -3.18 -5.69
N ALA A 84 2.49 -4.10 -5.10
CA ALA A 84 1.04 -4.15 -5.24
C ALA A 84 0.36 -2.89 -4.68
N ALA A 85 0.83 -2.37 -3.54
CA ALA A 85 0.34 -1.15 -2.93
C ALA A 85 0.54 0.05 -3.85
N LEU A 86 1.77 0.24 -4.38
CA LEU A 86 2.09 1.32 -5.30
C LEU A 86 1.26 1.27 -6.59
N SER A 87 1.01 0.07 -7.12
CA SER A 87 0.21 -0.09 -8.34
C SER A 87 -1.27 0.20 -8.16
N LYS A 88 -1.80 -0.01 -6.94
CA LYS A 88 -3.23 0.16 -6.63
C LYS A 88 -3.58 1.54 -6.11
N VAL A 89 -2.64 2.24 -5.45
CA VAL A 89 -2.83 3.62 -5.00
C VAL A 89 -2.61 4.57 -6.18
N SER A 90 -3.55 4.56 -7.12
CA SER A 90 -3.60 5.56 -8.19
C SER A 90 -4.57 6.65 -7.77
N THR A 91 -4.05 7.86 -7.58
CA THR A 91 -4.88 9.05 -7.37
C THR A 91 -5.74 9.27 -8.61
N LYS A 92 -7.06 9.09 -8.48
CA LYS A 92 -7.98 9.44 -9.56
C LYS A 92 -8.11 10.95 -9.65
N ASP A 93 -7.80 11.46 -10.82
CA ASP A 93 -7.98 12.87 -11.14
C ASP A 93 -9.48 13.19 -11.24
N LEU A 94 -9.96 14.12 -10.41
CA LEU A 94 -11.30 14.69 -10.48
C LEU A 94 -11.40 15.83 -11.53
N GLY A 95 -10.38 15.99 -12.37
CA GLY A 95 -10.31 17.05 -13.38
C GLY A 95 -11.50 17.06 -14.32
N GLU A 96 -12.05 15.90 -14.68
CA GLU A 96 -13.23 15.79 -15.53
C GLU A 96 -14.47 16.40 -14.87
N VAL A 97 -14.72 16.11 -13.59
CA VAL A 97 -15.83 16.72 -12.82
C VAL A 97 -15.59 18.23 -12.68
N GLY A 98 -14.37 18.65 -12.43
CA GLY A 98 -14.00 20.07 -12.37
C GLY A 98 -14.27 20.81 -13.68
N ASN A 99 -13.97 20.21 -14.82
CA ASN A 99 -14.28 20.77 -16.14
C ASN A 99 -15.79 20.89 -16.36
N MET A 100 -16.55 19.84 -16.06
CA MET A 100 -18.02 19.87 -16.20
C MET A 100 -18.67 20.95 -15.32
N ILE A 101 -18.20 21.15 -14.10
CA ILE A 101 -18.65 22.22 -13.21
C ILE A 101 -18.30 23.60 -13.80
N THR A 102 -17.11 23.74 -14.36
CA THR A 102 -16.67 25.00 -14.99
C THR A 102 -17.51 25.30 -16.22
N ASP A 103 -17.81 24.32 -17.05
CA ASP A 103 -18.68 24.45 -18.22
C ASP A 103 -20.10 24.85 -17.82
N LEU A 104 -20.65 24.18 -16.78
CA LEU A 104 -21.97 24.53 -16.23
C LEU A 104 -22.02 25.99 -15.73
N ILE A 105 -20.98 26.43 -15.00
CA ILE A 105 -20.89 27.81 -14.53
C ILE A 105 -20.82 28.78 -15.72
N GLY A 106 -20.06 28.42 -16.78
CA GLY A 106 -19.98 29.20 -18.02
C GLY A 106 -21.34 29.32 -18.72
N GLU A 107 -22.08 28.22 -18.81
CA GLU A 107 -23.43 28.19 -19.36
C GLU A 107 -24.40 29.07 -18.54
N LEU A 108 -24.40 28.93 -17.21
CA LEU A 108 -25.26 29.75 -16.33
C LEU A 108 -24.92 31.25 -16.42
N LYS A 109 -23.65 31.64 -16.49
CA LYS A 109 -23.26 33.03 -16.70
C LYS A 109 -23.71 33.60 -18.06
N SER A 110 -23.82 32.75 -19.08
CA SER A 110 -24.32 33.18 -20.39
C SER A 110 -25.83 33.49 -20.37
N PHE A 111 -26.59 33.08 -19.34
CA PHE A 111 -27.98 33.50 -19.15
C PHE A 111 -28.07 34.94 -18.74
N ASP A 112 -27.26 35.40 -17.80
CA ASP A 112 -27.24 36.79 -17.30
C ASP A 112 -26.79 37.77 -18.39
N ALA A 113 -25.76 37.42 -19.17
CA ALA A 113 -25.24 38.28 -20.21
C ALA A 113 -26.23 38.58 -21.35
N ASN A 114 -27.18 37.67 -21.62
CA ASN A 114 -28.20 37.87 -22.65
C ASN A 114 -29.36 38.76 -22.18
N GLU A 115 -29.61 38.89 -20.88
CA GLU A 115 -30.62 39.82 -20.34
C GLU A 115 -30.17 41.30 -20.40
N GLU A 116 -28.85 41.54 -20.23
CA GLU A 116 -28.34 42.93 -20.26
C GLU A 116 -28.21 43.52 -21.67
N GLN A 117 -28.07 42.72 -22.71
CA GLN A 117 -27.92 43.19 -24.08
C GLN A 117 -29.27 43.57 -24.77
N GLN A 118 -30.40 43.26 -24.18
CA GLN A 118 -31.74 43.49 -24.79
C GLN A 118 -32.48 44.70 -24.25
N LYS A 119 -31.81 45.64 -23.57
CA LYS A 119 -32.45 46.91 -23.10
C LYS A 119 -32.53 47.98 -24.20
N GLY A 120 -32.85 47.59 -25.44
CA GLY A 120 -33.17 48.53 -26.54
C GLY A 120 -34.66 48.55 -26.82
N ILE A 121 -35.26 49.73 -26.88
CA ILE A 121 -36.70 49.98 -27.02
C ILE A 121 -37.31 49.35 -28.31
N LEU A 122 -36.53 48.92 -29.26
CA LEU A 122 -36.94 48.25 -30.51
C LEU A 122 -37.02 46.73 -30.48
N GLY A 123 -36.58 46.07 -29.37
CA GLY A 123 -36.62 44.61 -29.20
C GLY A 123 -37.94 44.06 -28.69
N PHE A 124 -38.85 44.92 -28.26
CA PHE A 124 -40.06 44.53 -27.56
C PHE A 124 -41.15 43.83 -28.43
N PHE A 125 -41.00 43.88 -29.74
CA PHE A 125 -42.03 43.35 -30.68
C PHE A 125 -41.63 42.10 -31.46
N LYS A 126 -40.45 41.55 -31.26
CA LYS A 126 -40.01 40.35 -31.98
C LYS A 126 -39.99 39.13 -31.08
N LYS A 127 -40.98 38.29 -31.23
CA LYS A 127 -41.07 36.86 -30.85
C LYS A 127 -40.90 36.52 -29.38
N LYS A 128 -41.95 36.73 -28.58
CA LYS A 128 -42.08 36.12 -27.23
C LYS A 128 -42.00 34.58 -27.22
N GLY A 129 -42.34 33.90 -28.33
CA GLY A 129 -42.27 32.45 -28.45
C GLY A 129 -40.85 31.90 -28.50
N ASP A 130 -40.01 32.43 -29.37
CA ASP A 130 -38.66 31.93 -29.60
C ASP A 130 -37.72 32.17 -28.39
N GLN A 131 -38.01 33.19 -27.60
CA GLN A 131 -37.22 33.46 -26.38
C GLN A 131 -37.51 32.46 -25.27
N LEU A 132 -38.81 32.13 -25.11
CA LEU A 132 -39.21 31.13 -24.09
C LEU A 132 -38.70 29.73 -24.43
N ASP A 133 -38.73 29.35 -25.72
CA ASP A 133 -38.21 28.06 -26.18
C ASP A 133 -36.67 27.98 -26.05
N ASN A 134 -35.96 29.06 -26.37
CA ASN A 134 -34.52 29.14 -26.14
C ASN A 134 -34.16 29.06 -24.66
N LEU A 135 -34.89 29.74 -23.80
CA LEU A 135 -34.71 29.70 -22.35
C LEU A 135 -34.97 28.29 -21.82
N LYS A 136 -36.10 27.67 -22.24
CA LYS A 136 -36.43 26.28 -21.88
C LYS A 136 -35.36 25.29 -22.32
N THR A 137 -34.82 25.43 -23.55
CA THR A 137 -33.75 24.57 -24.07
C THR A 137 -32.47 24.73 -23.26
N LYS A 138 -32.09 25.94 -22.87
CA LYS A 138 -30.92 26.21 -22.05
C LYS A 138 -31.06 25.64 -20.64
N TYR A 139 -32.24 25.79 -19.99
CA TYR A 139 -32.49 25.20 -18.69
C TYR A 139 -32.46 23.67 -18.73
N SER A 140 -33.08 23.07 -19.77
CA SER A 140 -33.04 21.61 -19.95
C SER A 140 -31.61 21.10 -20.14
N LYS A 141 -30.75 21.85 -20.83
CA LYS A 141 -29.35 21.50 -21.00
C LYS A 141 -28.57 21.60 -19.69
N ALA A 142 -28.80 22.68 -18.92
CA ALA A 142 -28.19 22.84 -17.61
C ALA A 142 -28.65 21.75 -16.62
N GLU A 143 -29.94 21.37 -16.63
CA GLU A 143 -30.47 20.25 -15.86
C GLU A 143 -29.76 18.94 -16.19
N THR A 144 -29.64 18.61 -17.49
CA THR A 144 -28.92 17.41 -17.95
C THR A 144 -27.46 17.42 -17.50
N ASN A 145 -26.77 18.58 -17.55
CA ASN A 145 -25.41 18.70 -17.08
C ASN A 145 -25.29 18.48 -15.56
N VAL A 146 -26.24 18.97 -14.78
CA VAL A 146 -26.30 18.73 -13.32
C VAL A 146 -26.51 17.26 -13.03
N GLU A 147 -27.44 16.59 -13.74
CA GLU A 147 -27.67 15.15 -13.58
C GLU A 147 -26.42 14.32 -13.92
N ASN A 148 -25.71 14.69 -14.98
CA ASN A 148 -24.45 14.04 -15.36
C ASN A 148 -23.38 14.21 -14.29
N ILE A 149 -23.20 15.43 -13.75
CA ILE A 149 -22.28 15.73 -12.66
C ILE A 149 -22.63 14.91 -11.42
N GLN A 150 -23.93 14.86 -11.06
CA GLN A 150 -24.41 14.05 -9.93
C GLN A 150 -24.06 12.57 -10.12
N SER A 151 -24.38 11.99 -11.29
CA SER A 151 -24.09 10.59 -11.59
C SER A 151 -22.59 10.27 -11.51
N MET A 152 -21.75 11.17 -12.01
CA MET A 152 -20.29 11.01 -11.91
C MET A 152 -19.81 11.09 -10.47
N LEU A 153 -20.32 12.02 -9.67
CA LEU A 153 -19.97 12.14 -8.25
C LEU A 153 -20.40 10.91 -7.45
N GLU A 154 -21.58 10.36 -7.73
CA GLU A 154 -22.03 9.10 -7.12
C GLU A 154 -21.10 7.93 -7.50
N GLY A 155 -20.67 7.85 -8.76
CA GLY A 155 -19.69 6.87 -9.22
C GLY A 155 -18.34 7.01 -8.50
N HIS A 156 -17.86 8.25 -8.33
CA HIS A 156 -16.63 8.52 -7.57
C HIS A 156 -16.78 8.17 -6.09
N GLN A 157 -17.94 8.46 -5.48
CA GLN A 157 -18.20 8.09 -4.09
C GLN A 157 -18.11 6.57 -3.88
N VAL A 158 -18.76 5.78 -4.75
CA VAL A 158 -18.69 4.32 -4.69
C VAL A 158 -17.26 3.83 -4.84
N GLN A 159 -16.49 4.43 -5.75
CA GLN A 159 -15.10 4.06 -5.94
C GLN A 159 -14.24 4.40 -4.72
N LEU A 160 -14.43 5.58 -4.13
CA LEU A 160 -13.71 5.98 -2.91
C LEU A 160 -14.00 5.03 -1.74
N LEU A 161 -15.24 4.58 -1.58
CA LEU A 161 -15.58 3.60 -0.55
C LEU A 161 -14.86 2.26 -0.76
N LYS A 162 -14.72 1.81 -2.02
CA LYS A 162 -13.94 0.61 -2.36
C LYS A 162 -12.44 0.82 -2.08
N ASP A 163 -11.93 2.00 -2.43
CA ASP A 163 -10.51 2.34 -2.19
C ASP A 163 -10.21 2.40 -0.69
N ILE A 164 -11.11 2.95 0.13
CA ILE A 164 -11.00 2.94 1.60
C ILE A 164 -10.95 1.51 2.12
N ALA A 165 -11.90 0.65 1.74
CA ALA A 165 -11.94 -0.73 2.20
C ALA A 165 -10.66 -1.51 1.77
N MET A 166 -10.12 -1.21 0.60
CA MET A 166 -8.86 -1.77 0.14
C MET A 166 -7.68 -1.28 0.99
N LEU A 167 -7.62 0.02 1.29
CA LEU A 167 -6.56 0.61 2.12
C LEU A 167 -6.58 0.06 3.55
N ASP A 168 -7.77 -0.16 4.12
CA ASP A 168 -7.91 -0.79 5.44
C ASP A 168 -7.32 -2.21 5.44
N LYS A 169 -7.64 -3.02 4.43
CA LYS A 169 -7.02 -4.36 4.27
C LYS A 169 -5.50 -4.29 4.11
N MET A 170 -5.01 -3.32 3.32
CA MET A 170 -3.57 -3.13 3.14
C MET A 170 -2.89 -2.72 4.44
N TYR A 171 -3.55 -1.92 5.27
CA TYR A 171 -3.05 -1.56 6.59
C TYR A 171 -2.89 -2.79 7.49
N ASP A 172 -3.91 -3.64 7.56
CA ASP A 172 -3.89 -4.88 8.36
C ASP A 172 -2.78 -5.83 7.91
N LEU A 173 -2.61 -6.00 6.60
CA LEU A 173 -1.53 -6.81 6.03
C LEU A 173 -0.15 -6.24 6.35
N ASN A 174 0.01 -4.92 6.25
CA ASN A 174 1.26 -4.26 6.59
C ASN A 174 1.62 -4.47 8.06
N MET A 175 0.64 -4.38 8.96
CA MET A 175 0.83 -4.66 10.39
C MET A 175 1.26 -6.11 10.64
N ALA A 176 0.65 -7.09 9.93
CA ALA A 176 1.03 -8.49 10.04
C ALA A 176 2.46 -8.74 9.54
N TYR A 177 2.86 -8.15 8.41
CA TYR A 177 4.24 -8.26 7.89
C TYR A 177 5.27 -7.58 8.78
N PHE A 178 4.94 -6.43 9.34
CA PHE A 178 5.79 -5.77 10.33
C PHE A 178 6.01 -6.65 11.56
N LYS A 179 4.95 -7.31 12.04
CA LYS A 179 5.02 -8.24 13.15
C LYS A 179 5.86 -9.47 12.80
N GLU A 180 5.64 -10.07 11.63
CA GLU A 180 6.42 -11.20 11.12
C GLU A 180 7.92 -10.87 11.05
N LEU A 181 8.27 -9.74 10.46
CA LEU A 181 9.67 -9.27 10.39
C LEU A 181 10.27 -9.11 11.78
N SER A 182 9.52 -8.54 12.71
CA SER A 182 9.96 -8.36 14.10
C SER A 182 10.21 -9.69 14.79
N MET A 183 9.38 -10.71 14.53
CA MET A 183 9.57 -12.06 15.04
C MET A 183 10.85 -12.71 14.48
N TYR A 184 11.16 -12.54 13.20
CA TYR A 184 12.45 -12.97 12.62
C TYR A 184 13.63 -12.30 13.33
N ILE A 185 13.58 -10.98 13.53
CA ILE A 185 14.63 -10.25 14.23
C ILE A 185 14.82 -10.75 15.66
N LEU A 186 13.72 -10.99 16.38
CA LEU A 186 13.78 -11.51 17.75
C LEU A 186 14.35 -12.93 17.81
N ALA A 187 13.92 -13.82 16.91
CA ALA A 187 14.44 -15.19 16.83
C ALA A 187 15.95 -15.21 16.52
N GLY A 188 16.39 -14.39 15.56
CA GLY A 188 17.81 -14.25 15.23
C GLY A 188 18.64 -13.70 16.40
N LYS A 189 18.13 -12.67 17.11
CA LYS A 189 18.79 -12.14 18.31
C LYS A 189 18.89 -13.19 19.41
N LYS A 190 17.82 -13.98 19.63
CA LYS A 190 17.80 -15.05 20.61
C LYS A 190 18.84 -16.13 20.27
N LYS A 191 18.88 -16.59 19.02
CA LYS A 191 19.87 -17.55 18.55
C LYS A 191 21.29 -17.03 18.70
N LEU A 192 21.55 -15.78 18.33
CA LEU A 192 22.88 -15.16 18.51
C LEU A 192 23.30 -15.11 19.98
N ALA A 193 22.38 -14.83 20.89
CA ALA A 193 22.68 -14.83 22.32
C ALA A 193 23.02 -16.24 22.82
N ASP A 194 22.26 -17.25 22.38
CA ASP A 194 22.51 -18.65 22.73
C ASP A 194 23.84 -19.15 22.19
N VAL A 195 24.15 -18.89 20.92
CA VAL A 195 25.43 -19.23 20.29
C VAL A 195 26.62 -18.62 21.05
N ARG A 196 26.53 -17.34 21.42
CA ARG A 196 27.57 -16.65 22.18
C ARG A 196 27.79 -17.24 23.57
N ALA A 197 26.68 -17.60 24.24
CA ALA A 197 26.74 -18.11 25.60
C ALA A 197 27.20 -19.57 25.67
N ASN A 198 26.80 -20.41 24.71
CA ASN A 198 26.95 -21.86 24.77
C ASN A 198 27.89 -22.40 23.69
N GLU A 199 27.55 -22.25 22.41
CA GLU A 199 28.28 -22.92 21.30
C GLU A 199 29.70 -22.37 21.12
N LEU A 200 29.87 -21.04 21.15
CA LEU A 200 31.17 -20.41 21.01
C LEU A 200 32.09 -20.77 22.20
N GLN A 201 31.55 -20.74 23.41
CA GLN A 201 32.32 -21.09 24.60
C GLN A 201 32.76 -22.56 24.57
N GLN A 202 31.85 -23.47 24.17
CA GLN A 202 32.21 -24.89 24.02
C GLN A 202 33.26 -25.14 22.93
N ALA A 203 33.17 -24.42 21.80
CA ALA A 203 34.17 -24.49 20.73
C ALA A 203 35.52 -24.00 21.21
N MET A 204 35.58 -22.87 21.91
CA MET A 204 36.80 -22.32 22.50
C MET A 204 37.41 -23.26 23.53
N ASP A 205 36.62 -23.90 24.36
CA ASP A 205 37.10 -24.85 25.37
C ASP A 205 37.63 -26.14 24.73
N LYS A 206 36.96 -26.63 23.65
CA LYS A 206 37.48 -27.75 22.85
C LYS A 206 38.81 -27.43 22.19
N ALA A 207 38.93 -26.24 21.56
CA ALA A 207 40.18 -25.80 20.93
C ALA A 207 41.34 -25.69 21.93
N LYS A 208 41.08 -25.20 23.14
CA LYS A 208 42.06 -25.15 24.23
C LYS A 208 42.54 -26.53 24.68
N VAL A 209 41.62 -27.51 24.69
CA VAL A 209 41.94 -28.87 25.14
C VAL A 209 42.62 -29.70 24.05
N SER A 210 42.25 -29.52 22.77
CA SER A 210 42.82 -30.27 21.65
C SER A 210 44.28 -29.91 21.38
N GLY A 211 44.68 -28.65 21.62
CA GLY A 211 46.03 -28.17 21.37
C GLY A 211 46.47 -28.22 19.90
N LEU A 212 45.53 -28.51 18.98
CA LEU A 212 45.77 -28.58 17.55
C LEU A 212 45.59 -27.21 16.90
N PRO A 213 46.55 -26.74 16.02
CA PRO A 213 46.43 -25.44 15.37
C PRO A 213 45.20 -25.32 14.46
N GLU A 214 44.65 -26.42 13.96
CA GLU A 214 43.48 -26.52 13.10
C GLU A 214 42.17 -26.36 13.85
N ASP A 215 42.14 -26.43 15.16
CA ASP A 215 40.99 -26.23 16.03
C ASP A 215 40.93 -24.81 16.64
N ALA A 216 41.89 -23.94 16.34
CA ALA A 216 41.97 -22.56 16.82
C ALA A 216 41.43 -21.57 15.77
#